data_3eaaa6cfd4e9e0f3950043f5532658e1
#
_entry.id   3eaaa6cfd4e9e0f3950043f5532658e1
#
_cell.length_a   1.000
_cell.length_b   1.000
_cell.length_c   1.000
_cell.angle_alpha   90.00
_cell.angle_beta   90.00
_cell.angle_gamma   90.00
#
_symmetry.space_group_name_H-M   'P 1'
#
loop_
_entity.id
_entity.type
_entity.pdbx_description
1 polymer ?
#
loop_
_entity_poly.entity_id
_entity_poly.type
_entity_poly.pdbx_seq_one_letter_code
_entity_poly.pdbx_strand_id
1 'polypeptide(L)'
;MEFSGLALWADNESERPSWVRGTWRVDGGVIRRVSEVETAPSAGFVVPGMVDAHCHIGYSESGSVSEAEMVEQARATLASGVTVVRDCGVPVDNSLAARATGLHLIRCGRHVARPKRYMRDLPLDVDDQSELPAVLASMAHSSDGWVKIVGDWIDRSAGADSDLMPLWDPAVLTDAVAAVHEAGARIAVHA
;
A
#
# COMPACT_ATOMS: atom_id res chain seq x y z
N MET A 1 19.42 -12.46 -17.55
CA MET A 1 20.39 -11.86 -16.61
C MET A 1 20.83 -12.96 -15.65
N GLU A 2 22.14 -13.04 -15.34
CA GLU A 2 22.68 -14.02 -14.39
C GLU A 2 23.53 -13.26 -13.34
N PHE A 3 23.45 -13.71 -12.09
CA PHE A 3 24.23 -13.14 -10.99
C PHE A 3 24.60 -14.21 -9.97
N SER A 4 25.71 -14.01 -9.27
CA SER A 4 26.20 -14.91 -8.21
C SER A 4 26.36 -14.13 -6.91
N GLY A 5 26.00 -14.74 -5.80
CA GLY A 5 26.07 -14.08 -4.50
C GLY A 5 25.38 -14.85 -3.39
N LEU A 6 24.99 -14.12 -2.35
CA LEU A 6 24.20 -14.63 -1.21
C LEU A 6 22.75 -14.17 -1.36
N ALA A 7 21.84 -15.10 -1.54
CA ALA A 7 20.42 -14.82 -1.68
C ALA A 7 19.60 -15.35 -0.50
N LEU A 8 18.58 -14.61 -0.12
CA LEU A 8 17.52 -15.11 0.75
C LEU A 8 16.58 -15.96 -0.11
N TRP A 9 16.66 -17.27 0.01
CA TRP A 9 16.05 -18.23 -0.91
C TRP A 9 15.27 -19.32 -0.19
N ALA A 10 14.18 -19.75 -0.83
CA ALA A 10 13.47 -20.99 -0.52
C ALA A 10 13.19 -21.72 -1.82
N ASP A 11 13.35 -23.03 -1.86
CA ASP A 11 13.14 -23.83 -3.07
C ASP A 11 11.65 -24.09 -3.33
N ASN A 12 10.79 -23.90 -2.32
CA ASN A 12 9.33 -23.99 -2.43
C ASN A 12 8.63 -23.10 -1.38
N GLU A 13 7.32 -22.90 -1.56
CA GLU A 13 6.49 -22.02 -0.72
C GLU A 13 6.32 -22.50 0.73
N SER A 14 6.55 -23.78 1.00
CA SER A 14 6.41 -24.36 2.35
C SER A 14 7.67 -24.21 3.19
N GLU A 15 8.79 -23.86 2.60
CA GLU A 15 10.06 -23.68 3.26
C GLU A 15 10.24 -22.25 3.77
N ARG A 16 10.89 -22.12 4.93
CA ARG A 16 11.34 -20.80 5.39
C ARG A 16 12.57 -20.38 4.58
N PRO A 17 12.58 -19.17 4.01
CA PRO A 17 13.74 -18.65 3.31
C PRO A 17 14.99 -18.68 4.19
N SER A 18 16.11 -19.10 3.62
CA SER A 18 17.43 -19.10 4.27
C SER A 18 18.46 -18.45 3.36
N TRP A 19 19.60 -18.06 3.93
CA TRP A 19 20.69 -17.50 3.17
C TRP A 19 21.44 -18.61 2.41
N VAL A 20 21.35 -18.57 1.10
CA VAL A 20 21.96 -19.56 0.21
C VAL A 20 22.95 -18.88 -0.72
N ARG A 21 24.15 -19.42 -0.80
CA ARG A 21 25.17 -18.98 -1.76
C ARG A 21 25.00 -19.75 -3.06
N GLY A 22 25.01 -19.04 -4.19
CA GLY A 22 24.79 -19.68 -5.47
C GLY A 22 24.83 -18.73 -6.66
N THR A 23 24.45 -19.25 -7.81
CA THR A 23 24.20 -18.51 -9.04
C THR A 23 22.75 -18.62 -9.44
N TRP A 24 22.14 -17.50 -9.76
CA TRP A 24 20.74 -17.39 -10.19
C TRP A 24 20.66 -16.79 -11.58
N ARG A 25 19.65 -17.23 -12.34
CA ARG A 25 19.30 -16.69 -13.64
C ARG A 25 17.89 -16.12 -13.61
N VAL A 26 17.74 -14.92 -14.15
CA VAL A 26 16.43 -14.31 -14.41
C VAL A 26 16.13 -14.44 -15.90
N ASP A 27 15.06 -15.13 -16.20
CA ASP A 27 14.57 -15.35 -17.56
C ASP A 27 13.05 -15.35 -17.59
N GLY A 28 12.45 -14.54 -18.48
CA GLY A 28 11.00 -14.40 -18.59
C GLY A 28 10.32 -13.93 -17.30
N GLY A 29 10.97 -13.11 -16.48
CA GLY A 29 10.45 -12.65 -15.19
C GLY A 29 10.51 -13.68 -14.06
N VAL A 30 11.09 -14.85 -14.30
CA VAL A 30 11.26 -15.92 -13.32
C VAL A 30 12.72 -16.00 -12.91
N ILE A 31 12.96 -16.02 -11.61
CA ILE A 31 14.29 -16.31 -11.06
C ILE A 31 14.44 -17.82 -10.80
N ARG A 32 15.56 -18.39 -11.22
CA ARG A 32 15.90 -19.80 -11.01
C ARG A 32 17.30 -19.94 -10.48
N ARG A 33 17.50 -20.85 -9.55
CA ARG A 33 18.83 -21.25 -9.08
C ARG A 33 19.48 -22.11 -10.15
N VAL A 34 20.70 -21.75 -10.58
CA VAL A 34 21.44 -22.44 -11.63
C VAL A 34 22.48 -23.40 -11.06
N SER A 35 23.14 -22.98 -9.97
CA SER A 35 24.14 -23.81 -9.29
C SER A 35 24.34 -23.41 -7.84
N GLU A 36 24.78 -24.37 -7.03
CA GLU A 36 25.39 -24.10 -5.74
C GLU A 36 26.89 -23.80 -5.96
N VAL A 37 27.35 -22.70 -5.39
CA VAL A 37 28.76 -22.33 -5.49
C VAL A 37 29.27 -22.00 -4.08
N GLU A 38 30.20 -22.82 -3.58
CA GLU A 38 30.78 -22.59 -2.24
C GLU A 38 31.63 -21.30 -2.15
N THR A 39 32.17 -20.86 -3.28
CA THR A 39 33.17 -19.79 -3.35
C THR A 39 32.86 -18.68 -4.35
N ALA A 40 31.58 -18.48 -4.73
CA ALA A 40 31.22 -17.38 -5.63
C ALA A 40 31.67 -16.03 -5.04
N PRO A 41 32.29 -15.14 -5.85
CA PRO A 41 32.57 -13.79 -5.40
C PRO A 41 31.24 -13.14 -4.99
N SER A 42 31.21 -12.55 -3.80
CA SER A 42 30.01 -11.89 -3.29
C SER A 42 29.80 -10.60 -4.06
N ALA A 43 28.87 -10.59 -5.01
CA ALA A 43 28.41 -9.36 -5.66
C ALA A 43 27.43 -8.56 -4.77
N GLY A 44 27.21 -9.01 -3.54
CA GLY A 44 26.27 -8.44 -2.59
C GLY A 44 25.24 -9.45 -2.10
N PHE A 45 24.13 -8.91 -1.59
CA PHE A 45 23.01 -9.69 -1.09
C PHE A 45 21.81 -9.53 -2.04
N VAL A 46 21.09 -10.63 -2.24
CA VAL A 46 19.85 -10.64 -3.02
C VAL A 46 18.71 -10.97 -2.07
N VAL A 47 17.75 -10.10 -2.00
CA VAL A 47 16.54 -10.25 -1.20
C VAL A 47 15.31 -10.03 -2.08
N PRO A 48 14.14 -10.54 -1.71
CA PRO A 48 12.88 -10.12 -2.33
C PRO A 48 12.72 -8.60 -2.27
N GLY A 49 12.08 -8.01 -3.25
CA GLY A 49 11.71 -6.61 -3.22
C GLY A 49 10.86 -6.30 -1.99
N MET A 50 11.06 -5.13 -1.40
CA MET A 50 10.32 -4.71 -0.21
C MET A 50 8.88 -4.36 -0.57
N VAL A 51 7.98 -4.49 0.42
CA VAL A 51 6.59 -4.08 0.33
C VAL A 51 6.36 -2.90 1.27
N ASP A 52 5.92 -1.77 0.72
CA ASP A 52 5.38 -0.67 1.52
C ASP A 52 3.87 -0.84 1.64
N ALA A 53 3.41 -1.18 2.84
CA ALA A 53 2.00 -1.45 3.11
C ALA A 53 1.19 -0.20 3.46
N HIS A 54 1.81 0.99 3.53
CA HIS A 54 1.14 2.24 3.85
C HIS A 54 1.85 3.45 3.21
N CYS A 55 1.41 3.80 2.02
CA CYS A 55 1.97 4.90 1.25
C CYS A 55 0.83 5.73 0.60
N HIS A 56 1.18 6.91 0.07
CA HIS A 56 0.27 7.81 -0.64
C HIS A 56 0.96 8.37 -1.89
N ILE A 57 1.06 7.56 -2.96
CA ILE A 57 1.64 7.98 -4.23
C ILE A 57 0.69 8.95 -4.93
N GLY A 58 1.13 10.17 -5.17
CA GLY A 58 0.31 11.24 -5.76
C GLY A 58 -0.13 12.32 -4.76
N TYR A 59 0.40 12.28 -3.53
CA TYR A 59 0.11 13.26 -2.50
C TYR A 59 1.40 13.73 -1.79
N SER A 60 1.38 14.97 -1.28
CA SER A 60 2.46 15.61 -0.52
C SER A 60 1.89 16.46 0.62
N GLU A 61 2.73 17.08 1.40
CA GLU A 61 2.32 18.03 2.45
C GLU A 61 1.49 19.21 1.91
N SER A 62 1.69 19.57 0.64
CA SER A 62 0.96 20.65 -0.03
C SER A 62 -0.33 20.18 -0.75
N GLY A 63 -0.68 18.91 -0.65
CA GLY A 63 -1.85 18.33 -1.31
C GLY A 63 -1.51 17.40 -2.46
N SER A 64 -2.44 17.24 -3.40
CA SER A 64 -2.23 16.44 -4.61
C SER A 64 -1.09 17.00 -5.45
N VAL A 65 -0.27 16.10 -5.98
CA VAL A 65 0.88 16.46 -6.82
C VAL A 65 0.54 16.35 -8.31
N SER A 66 1.38 16.90 -9.16
CA SER A 66 1.28 16.73 -10.62
C SER A 66 1.58 15.28 -11.06
N GLU A 67 1.14 14.91 -12.25
CA GLU A 67 1.44 13.59 -12.84
C GLU A 67 2.96 13.33 -12.92
N ALA A 68 3.75 14.34 -13.26
CA ALA A 68 5.20 14.22 -13.32
C ALA A 68 5.82 13.92 -11.95
N GLU A 69 5.39 14.65 -10.91
CA GLU A 69 5.84 14.43 -9.53
C GLU A 69 5.40 13.06 -9.00
N MET A 70 4.18 12.63 -9.33
CA MET A 70 3.67 11.30 -8.99
C MET A 70 4.56 10.18 -9.57
N VAL A 71 4.98 10.31 -10.83
CA VAL A 71 5.89 9.38 -11.48
C VAL A 71 7.27 9.40 -10.82
N GLU A 72 7.78 10.57 -10.44
CA GLU A 72 9.04 10.68 -9.68
C GLU A 72 8.95 10.06 -8.28
N GLN A 73 7.83 10.22 -7.57
CA GLN A 73 7.59 9.52 -6.30
C GLN A 73 7.68 7.99 -6.48
N ALA A 74 7.03 7.46 -7.52
CA ALA A 74 7.07 6.03 -7.82
C ALA A 74 8.49 5.54 -8.20
N ARG A 75 9.26 6.34 -8.96
CA ARG A 75 10.67 6.03 -9.27
C ARG A 75 11.55 6.03 -8.03
N ALA A 76 11.40 7.02 -7.17
CA ALA A 76 12.13 7.09 -5.90
C ALA A 76 11.81 5.88 -5.00
N THR A 77 10.54 5.47 -4.96
CA THR A 77 10.08 4.27 -4.25
C THR A 77 10.77 3.01 -4.79
N LEU A 78 10.79 2.81 -6.11
CA LEU A 78 11.51 1.68 -6.73
C LEU A 78 13.01 1.73 -6.46
N ALA A 79 13.61 2.91 -6.53
CA ALA A 79 15.05 3.09 -6.29
C ALA A 79 15.45 2.77 -4.84
N SER A 80 14.52 2.87 -3.88
CA SER A 80 14.74 2.45 -2.49
C SER A 80 14.65 0.93 -2.29
N GLY A 81 14.27 0.17 -3.32
CA GLY A 81 14.09 -1.29 -3.27
C GLY A 81 12.67 -1.74 -2.94
N VAL A 82 11.72 -0.82 -2.81
CA VAL A 82 10.29 -1.14 -2.67
C VAL A 82 9.71 -1.43 -4.05
N THR A 83 9.22 -2.64 -4.26
CA THR A 83 8.68 -3.09 -5.55
C THR A 83 7.16 -3.21 -5.55
N VAL A 84 6.55 -3.27 -4.37
CA VAL A 84 5.10 -3.33 -4.16
C VAL A 84 4.70 -2.25 -3.16
N VAL A 85 3.68 -1.49 -3.49
CA VAL A 85 3.09 -0.48 -2.61
C VAL A 85 1.60 -0.77 -2.45
N ARG A 86 1.10 -0.83 -1.21
CA ARG A 86 -0.32 -0.65 -0.94
C ARG A 86 -0.55 0.84 -0.66
N ASP A 87 -1.09 1.53 -1.68
CA ASP A 87 -1.47 2.93 -1.55
C ASP A 87 -2.75 3.05 -0.72
N CYS A 88 -2.66 3.76 0.39
CA CYS A 88 -3.75 3.94 1.35
C CYS A 88 -4.75 5.05 0.96
N GLY A 89 -4.75 5.42 -0.30
CA GLY A 89 -5.74 6.30 -0.88
C GLY A 89 -5.28 7.75 -1.03
N VAL A 90 -5.52 8.27 -2.21
CA VAL A 90 -5.25 9.66 -2.60
C VAL A 90 -6.42 10.21 -3.43
N PRO A 91 -6.59 11.54 -3.50
CA PRO A 91 -7.72 12.15 -4.23
C PRO A 91 -7.53 12.18 -5.75
N VAL A 92 -6.45 11.60 -6.28
CA VAL A 92 -6.11 11.58 -7.71
C VAL A 92 -5.99 10.14 -8.22
N ASP A 93 -6.15 9.94 -9.54
CA ASP A 93 -5.85 8.64 -10.16
C ASP A 93 -4.34 8.45 -10.29
N ASN A 94 -3.79 7.63 -9.42
CA ASN A 94 -2.36 7.33 -9.39
C ASN A 94 -1.97 6.07 -10.20
N SER A 95 -2.88 5.51 -10.99
CA SER A 95 -2.57 4.38 -11.88
C SER A 95 -1.48 4.69 -12.91
N LEU A 96 -1.31 5.98 -13.26
CA LEU A 96 -0.23 6.43 -14.13
C LEU A 96 1.15 6.12 -13.54
N ALA A 97 1.33 6.24 -12.22
CA ALA A 97 2.59 5.92 -11.55
C ALA A 97 3.03 4.48 -11.82
N ALA A 98 2.10 3.53 -11.66
CA ALA A 98 2.36 2.11 -11.94
C ALA A 98 2.69 1.88 -13.43
N ARG A 99 1.89 2.44 -14.34
CA ARG A 99 2.10 2.26 -15.80
C ARG A 99 3.43 2.84 -16.29
N ALA A 100 3.85 3.98 -15.73
CA ALA A 100 5.06 4.67 -16.17
C ALA A 100 6.37 4.09 -15.59
N THR A 101 6.29 3.37 -14.47
CA THR A 101 7.49 2.93 -13.74
C THR A 101 7.61 1.42 -13.57
N GLY A 102 6.51 0.67 -13.69
CA GLY A 102 6.44 -0.74 -13.37
C GLY A 102 6.34 -1.04 -11.86
N LEU A 103 6.16 -0.02 -11.01
CA LEU A 103 5.85 -0.22 -9.60
C LEU A 103 4.54 -0.98 -9.47
N HIS A 104 4.54 -2.08 -8.68
CA HIS A 104 3.29 -2.77 -8.38
C HIS A 104 2.50 -1.99 -7.34
N LEU A 105 1.44 -1.33 -7.79
CA LEU A 105 0.62 -0.45 -6.97
C LEU A 105 -0.74 -1.09 -6.70
N ILE A 106 -1.05 -1.34 -5.44
CA ILE A 106 -2.34 -1.82 -4.94
C ILE A 106 -3.08 -0.61 -4.37
N ARG A 107 -4.12 -0.13 -5.06
CA ARG A 107 -4.78 1.14 -4.75
C ARG A 107 -6.02 0.92 -3.90
N CYS A 108 -6.12 1.69 -2.81
CA CYS A 108 -7.35 1.78 -2.02
C CYS A 108 -8.37 2.78 -2.60
N GLY A 109 -8.03 3.49 -3.66
CA GLY A 109 -8.82 4.62 -4.13
C GLY A 109 -8.62 5.86 -3.25
N ARG A 110 -9.70 6.56 -2.88
CA ARG A 110 -9.65 7.66 -1.93
C ARG A 110 -10.06 7.15 -0.55
N HIS A 111 -9.31 7.44 0.51
CA HIS A 111 -9.74 7.01 1.84
C HIS A 111 -10.87 7.88 2.39
N VAL A 112 -11.57 7.38 3.39
CA VAL A 112 -12.79 7.97 3.96
C VAL A 112 -12.55 8.43 5.38
N ALA A 113 -13.03 9.62 5.72
CA ALA A 113 -13.03 10.18 7.07
C ALA A 113 -14.32 10.96 7.35
N ARG A 114 -14.51 11.35 8.62
CA ARG A 114 -15.50 12.36 8.98
C ARG A 114 -15.02 13.76 8.56
N PRO A 115 -15.91 14.71 8.23
CA PRO A 115 -15.52 16.06 7.87
C PRO A 115 -14.60 16.70 8.92
N LYS A 116 -13.47 17.25 8.47
CA LYS A 116 -12.44 17.89 9.30
C LYS A 116 -11.74 16.96 10.31
N ARG A 117 -11.85 15.66 10.13
CA ARG A 117 -11.26 14.63 11.00
C ARG A 117 -10.15 13.85 10.29
N TYR A 118 -9.29 14.56 9.60
CA TYR A 118 -8.03 14.10 9.02
C TYR A 118 -7.27 15.27 8.35
N MET A 119 -6.29 14.93 7.50
CA MET A 119 -5.60 15.93 6.69
C MET A 119 -6.57 16.55 5.67
N ARG A 120 -6.40 17.86 5.42
CA ARG A 120 -7.28 18.59 4.52
C ARG A 120 -7.19 18.05 3.09
N ASP A 121 -8.33 17.94 2.43
CA ASP A 121 -8.49 17.57 1.02
C ASP A 121 -8.00 16.18 0.62
N LEU A 122 -7.44 15.41 1.56
CA LEU A 122 -6.98 14.05 1.32
C LEU A 122 -8.15 13.03 1.34
N PRO A 123 -8.99 12.95 2.41
CA PRO A 123 -10.08 11.97 2.45
C PRO A 123 -11.31 12.39 1.63
N LEU A 124 -12.16 11.43 1.36
CA LEU A 124 -13.56 11.65 1.06
C LEU A 124 -14.29 11.84 2.39
N ASP A 125 -14.91 12.99 2.57
CA ASP A 125 -15.69 13.29 3.76
C ASP A 125 -17.06 12.61 3.71
N VAL A 126 -17.42 11.85 4.77
CA VAL A 126 -18.75 11.27 4.97
C VAL A 126 -19.34 11.88 6.24
N ASP A 127 -20.33 12.77 6.05
CA ASP A 127 -20.96 13.50 7.15
C ASP A 127 -22.04 12.68 7.85
N ASP A 128 -22.93 12.04 7.10
CA ASP A 128 -23.86 11.07 7.65
C ASP A 128 -23.21 9.69 7.74
N GLN A 129 -22.90 9.27 8.98
CA GLN A 129 -22.23 7.98 9.16
C GLN A 129 -23.07 6.78 8.68
N SER A 130 -24.40 6.92 8.58
CA SER A 130 -25.26 5.85 8.07
C SER A 130 -24.99 5.51 6.61
N GLU A 131 -24.34 6.41 5.86
CA GLU A 131 -23.92 6.20 4.47
C GLU A 131 -22.61 5.39 4.35
N LEU A 132 -21.84 5.26 5.44
CA LEU A 132 -20.52 4.65 5.41
C LEU A 132 -20.49 3.26 4.77
N PRO A 133 -21.41 2.31 5.09
CA PRO A 133 -21.41 0.98 4.48
C PRO A 133 -21.56 1.04 2.96
N ALA A 134 -22.48 1.85 2.45
CA ALA A 134 -22.72 1.99 1.02
C ALA A 134 -21.54 2.67 0.29
N VAL A 135 -20.97 3.70 0.90
CA VAL A 135 -19.78 4.41 0.35
C VAL A 135 -18.60 3.46 0.24
N LEU A 136 -18.29 2.71 1.31
CA LEU A 136 -17.15 1.79 1.29
C LEU A 136 -17.36 0.61 0.34
N ALA A 137 -18.57 0.06 0.25
CA ALA A 137 -18.88 -0.98 -0.73
C ALA A 137 -18.70 -0.48 -2.17
N SER A 138 -19.15 0.72 -2.47
CA SER A 138 -18.93 1.35 -3.78
C SER A 138 -17.44 1.53 -4.09
N MET A 139 -16.66 1.97 -3.11
CA MET A 139 -15.21 2.14 -3.27
C MET A 139 -14.49 0.80 -3.45
N ALA A 140 -14.94 -0.26 -2.77
CA ALA A 140 -14.39 -1.60 -2.92
C ALA A 140 -14.42 -2.08 -4.38
N HIS A 141 -15.51 -1.81 -5.10
CA HIS A 141 -15.64 -2.17 -6.53
C HIS A 141 -14.69 -1.41 -7.47
N SER A 142 -14.20 -0.24 -7.06
CA SER A 142 -13.27 0.59 -7.86
C SER A 142 -11.82 0.53 -7.39
N SER A 143 -11.55 -0.21 -6.33
CA SER A 143 -10.23 -0.40 -5.73
C SER A 143 -9.53 -1.66 -6.26
N ASP A 144 -8.26 -1.82 -5.89
CA ASP A 144 -7.51 -3.05 -6.16
C ASP A 144 -7.64 -4.06 -4.98
N GLY A 145 -8.86 -4.19 -4.44
CA GLY A 145 -9.21 -5.13 -3.37
C GLY A 145 -8.97 -4.62 -1.94
N TRP A 146 -8.75 -3.32 -1.78
CA TRP A 146 -8.63 -2.67 -0.48
C TRP A 146 -9.38 -1.35 -0.45
N VAL A 147 -9.97 -1.02 0.69
CA VAL A 147 -10.46 0.33 1.00
C VAL A 147 -9.78 0.85 2.26
N LYS A 148 -9.75 2.17 2.45
CA LYS A 148 -9.11 2.82 3.60
C LYS A 148 -10.09 3.75 4.29
N ILE A 149 -10.15 3.66 5.63
CA ILE A 149 -10.88 4.61 6.47
C ILE A 149 -9.96 5.20 7.55
N VAL A 150 -10.36 6.33 8.09
CA VAL A 150 -9.83 6.90 9.32
C VAL A 150 -10.76 6.45 10.46
N GLY A 151 -10.23 5.69 11.41
CA GLY A 151 -10.98 5.10 12.52
C GLY A 151 -11.12 6.04 13.70
N ASP A 152 -10.06 6.82 13.98
CA ASP A 152 -10.02 7.81 15.05
C ASP A 152 -9.27 9.07 14.62
N TRP A 153 -9.49 10.16 15.31
CA TRP A 153 -8.77 11.42 15.12
C TRP A 153 -9.00 12.35 16.30
N ILE A 154 -8.11 13.33 16.47
CA ILE A 154 -8.26 14.40 17.47
C ILE A 154 -9.49 15.26 17.18
N ASP A 155 -10.20 15.66 18.21
CA ASP A 155 -11.23 16.70 18.12
C ASP A 155 -10.66 18.08 18.41
N ARG A 156 -10.25 18.79 17.35
CA ARG A 156 -9.67 20.14 17.50
C ARG A 156 -10.62 21.15 18.13
N SER A 157 -11.92 20.89 18.17
CA SER A 157 -12.89 21.75 18.88
C SER A 157 -12.76 21.60 20.40
N ALA A 158 -12.25 20.48 20.88
CA ALA A 158 -11.96 20.23 22.29
C ALA A 158 -10.52 20.66 22.69
N GLY A 159 -9.72 21.18 21.74
CA GLY A 159 -8.36 21.64 21.95
C GLY A 159 -7.34 20.93 21.06
N ALA A 160 -6.15 21.54 20.91
CA ALA A 160 -5.09 20.98 20.06
C ALA A 160 -4.51 19.66 20.61
N ASP A 161 -4.57 19.48 21.94
CA ASP A 161 -4.04 18.33 22.66
C ASP A 161 -5.17 17.37 23.14
N SER A 162 -6.35 17.43 22.50
CA SER A 162 -7.43 16.51 22.84
C SER A 162 -7.07 15.07 22.45
N ASP A 163 -7.59 14.11 23.22
CA ASP A 163 -7.42 12.69 22.94
C ASP A 163 -8.01 12.29 21.58
N LEU A 164 -7.49 11.20 21.04
CA LEU A 164 -8.06 10.54 19.87
C LEU A 164 -9.44 9.98 20.23
N MET A 165 -10.41 10.25 19.37
CA MET A 165 -11.78 9.78 19.54
C MET A 165 -12.20 8.95 18.34
N PRO A 166 -12.87 7.80 18.56
CA PRO A 166 -13.47 7.04 17.47
C PRO A 166 -14.39 7.92 16.61
N LEU A 167 -14.28 7.81 15.30
CA LEU A 167 -15.04 8.62 14.35
C LEU A 167 -16.41 8.02 14.00
N TRP A 168 -16.57 6.73 14.20
CA TRP A 168 -17.71 5.95 13.74
C TRP A 168 -18.35 5.20 14.88
N ASP A 169 -19.68 5.13 14.88
CA ASP A 169 -20.42 4.25 15.78
C ASP A 169 -20.01 2.78 15.53
N PRO A 170 -19.77 1.99 16.58
CA PRO A 170 -19.37 0.59 16.43
C PRO A 170 -20.32 -0.27 15.57
N ALA A 171 -21.63 -0.02 15.64
CA ALA A 171 -22.59 -0.74 14.81
C ALA A 171 -22.44 -0.38 13.33
N VAL A 172 -22.32 0.91 13.02
CA VAL A 172 -22.07 1.39 11.65
C VAL A 172 -20.76 0.86 11.09
N LEU A 173 -19.71 0.84 11.92
CA LEU A 173 -18.42 0.30 11.49
C LEU A 173 -18.50 -1.20 11.21
N THR A 174 -19.25 -1.96 12.02
CA THR A 174 -19.49 -3.39 11.79
C THR A 174 -20.18 -3.63 10.45
N ASP A 175 -21.24 -2.88 10.16
CA ASP A 175 -21.98 -2.98 8.90
C ASP A 175 -21.10 -2.58 7.71
N ALA A 176 -20.28 -1.54 7.88
CA ALA A 176 -19.35 -1.08 6.84
C ALA A 176 -18.26 -2.12 6.52
N VAL A 177 -17.71 -2.78 7.54
CA VAL A 177 -16.72 -3.87 7.36
C VAL A 177 -17.38 -5.06 6.66
N ALA A 178 -18.60 -5.44 7.05
CA ALA A 178 -19.35 -6.52 6.39
C ALA A 178 -19.57 -6.20 4.90
N ALA A 179 -20.04 -4.99 4.57
CA ALA A 179 -20.29 -4.55 3.21
C ALA A 179 -19.01 -4.58 2.33
N VAL A 180 -17.87 -4.19 2.88
CA VAL A 180 -16.59 -4.27 2.17
C VAL A 180 -16.18 -5.72 1.92
N HIS A 181 -16.35 -6.61 2.89
CA HIS A 181 -16.02 -8.01 2.74
C HIS A 181 -16.93 -8.71 1.74
N GLU A 182 -18.23 -8.40 1.74
CA GLU A 182 -19.20 -8.88 0.75
C GLU A 182 -18.84 -8.43 -0.67
N ALA A 183 -18.29 -7.23 -0.82
CA ALA A 183 -17.73 -6.73 -2.09
C ALA A 183 -16.40 -7.36 -2.48
N GLY A 184 -15.87 -8.32 -1.69
CA GLY A 184 -14.63 -9.04 -1.97
C GLY A 184 -13.34 -8.25 -1.66
N ALA A 185 -13.44 -7.13 -0.97
CA ALA A 185 -12.30 -6.30 -0.60
C ALA A 185 -11.94 -6.41 0.89
N ARG A 186 -10.80 -5.85 1.26
CA ARG A 186 -10.30 -5.73 2.62
C ARG A 186 -10.33 -4.26 3.05
N ILE A 187 -10.32 -4.02 4.35
CA ILE A 187 -10.31 -2.68 4.90
C ILE A 187 -9.02 -2.40 5.68
N ALA A 188 -8.43 -1.25 5.43
CA ALA A 188 -7.32 -0.70 6.19
C ALA A 188 -7.84 0.48 7.03
N VAL A 189 -7.44 0.54 8.27
CA VAL A 189 -7.89 1.57 9.22
C VAL A 189 -6.68 2.40 9.66
N HIS A 190 -6.85 3.73 9.73
CA HIS A 190 -5.96 4.61 10.49
C HIS A 190 -6.47 4.63 11.93
N ALA A 191 -5.61 4.26 12.88
CA ALA A 191 -5.88 4.24 14.31
C ALA A 191 -4.57 4.51 15.06
#